data_0a816fb951778a47b06deae45639627e
#
_entry.id   0a816fb951778a47b06deae45639627e
#
_cell.length_a   1.000
_cell.length_b   1.000
_cell.length_c   1.000
_cell.angle_alpha   90.00
_cell.angle_beta   90.00
_cell.angle_gamma   90.00
#
_symmetry.space_group_name_H-M   'P 1'
#
loop_
_entity.id
_entity.type
_entity.pdbx_description
1 polymer ?
#
loop_
_entity_poly.entity_id
_entity_poly.type
_entity_poly.pdbx_seq_one_letter_code
_entity_poly.pdbx_strand_id
1 'polypeptide(L)'
;MQSKEIAIRLARALDSKKALNVRILAVEALTTVTEYFVIATGTSTTHVGALADEAEFQLGQQGVPALRTEGHDGKRWVLLDYGCVIVHVFTQEAHDYYDLEHLWADAKAIPASE
;
A
#
# COMPACT_ATOMS: atom_id res chain seq x y z
N MET A 1 -5.65 15.99 -6.13
CA MET A 1 -4.63 14.96 -6.49
C MET A 1 -5.35 13.75 -7.05
N GLN A 2 -4.92 13.26 -8.20
CA GLN A 2 -5.57 12.12 -8.83
C GLN A 2 -5.13 10.81 -8.18
N SER A 3 -5.93 9.76 -8.35
CA SER A 3 -5.68 8.47 -7.70
C SER A 3 -4.33 7.86 -8.07
N LYS A 4 -3.92 7.94 -9.34
CA LYS A 4 -2.61 7.44 -9.76
C LYS A 4 -1.48 8.16 -9.05
N GLU A 5 -1.59 9.46 -8.89
CA GLU A 5 -0.58 10.26 -8.19
C GLU A 5 -0.52 9.87 -6.70
N ILE A 6 -1.68 9.64 -6.08
CA ILE A 6 -1.74 9.17 -4.70
C ILE A 6 -1.03 7.83 -4.56
N ALA A 7 -1.30 6.90 -5.47
CA ALA A 7 -0.68 5.57 -5.45
C ALA A 7 0.85 5.68 -5.58
N ILE A 8 1.34 6.52 -6.50
CA ILE A 8 2.77 6.70 -6.71
C ILE A 8 3.43 7.32 -5.47
N ARG A 9 2.79 8.33 -4.87
CA ARG A 9 3.34 8.98 -3.67
C ARG A 9 3.39 8.00 -2.50
N LEU A 10 2.36 7.17 -2.34
CA LEU A 10 2.35 6.14 -1.30
C LEU A 10 3.47 5.13 -1.53
N ALA A 11 3.64 4.65 -2.76
CA ALA A 11 4.71 3.71 -3.08
C ALA A 11 6.09 4.31 -2.80
N ARG A 12 6.30 5.57 -3.15
CA ARG A 12 7.57 6.26 -2.90
C ARG A 12 7.82 6.47 -1.41
N ALA A 13 6.77 6.76 -0.64
CA ALA A 13 6.88 6.91 0.82
C ALA A 13 7.34 5.60 1.45
N LEU A 14 6.75 4.49 1.02
CA LEU A 14 7.12 3.16 1.51
C LEU A 14 8.56 2.81 1.12
N ASP A 15 8.92 3.08 -0.13
CA ASP A 15 10.27 2.82 -0.63
C ASP A 15 11.31 3.64 0.13
N SER A 16 10.99 4.88 0.52
CA SER A 16 11.90 5.75 1.26
C SER A 16 12.28 5.18 2.63
N LYS A 17 11.47 4.27 3.17
CA LYS A 17 11.74 3.58 4.43
C LYS A 17 12.14 2.13 4.20
N LYS A 18 12.66 1.84 3.02
CA LYS A 18 13.27 0.56 2.65
C LYS A 18 12.29 -0.61 2.65
N ALA A 19 11.03 -0.36 2.28
CA ALA A 19 10.07 -1.43 2.09
C ALA A 19 10.55 -2.37 0.99
N LEU A 20 10.24 -3.65 1.15
CA LEU A 20 10.53 -4.67 0.15
C LEU A 20 9.34 -4.87 -0.76
N ASN A 21 9.61 -5.27 -2.00
CA ASN A 21 8.56 -5.67 -2.95
C ASN A 21 7.43 -4.67 -3.10
N VAL A 22 7.78 -3.38 -3.22
CA VAL A 22 6.76 -2.33 -3.43
C VAL A 22 6.14 -2.51 -4.82
N ARG A 23 4.81 -2.65 -4.86
CA ARG A 23 4.05 -2.85 -6.11
C ARG A 23 2.85 -1.93 -6.13
N ILE A 24 2.56 -1.37 -7.30
CA ILE A 24 1.31 -0.66 -7.54
C ILE A 24 0.55 -1.48 -8.57
N LEU A 25 -0.69 -1.86 -8.24
CA LEU A 25 -1.54 -2.64 -9.13
C LEU A 25 -2.77 -1.82 -9.50
N ALA A 26 -3.02 -1.66 -10.79
CA ALA A 26 -4.24 -1.01 -11.29
C ALA A 26 -5.35 -2.06 -11.29
N VAL A 27 -6.33 -1.89 -10.42
CA VAL A 27 -7.40 -2.88 -10.22
C VAL A 27 -8.77 -2.36 -10.61
N GLU A 28 -8.87 -1.13 -11.10
CA GLU A 28 -10.17 -0.50 -11.41
C GLU A 28 -10.99 -1.28 -12.45
N ALA A 29 -10.34 -1.99 -13.37
CA ALA A 29 -11.03 -2.79 -14.36
C ALA A 29 -11.52 -4.13 -13.80
N LEU A 30 -11.07 -4.53 -12.61
CA LEU A 30 -11.36 -5.82 -12.00
C LEU A 30 -12.29 -5.72 -10.80
N THR A 31 -12.41 -4.54 -10.20
CA THR A 31 -13.24 -4.34 -9.01
C THR A 31 -13.74 -2.90 -8.94
N THR A 32 -14.85 -2.70 -8.26
CA THR A 32 -15.40 -1.36 -7.99
C THR A 32 -14.97 -0.83 -6.63
N VAL A 33 -14.23 -1.63 -5.82
CA VAL A 33 -13.86 -1.26 -4.46
C VAL A 33 -12.85 -0.12 -4.43
N THR A 34 -11.88 -0.15 -5.34
CA THR A 34 -10.83 0.86 -5.41
C THR A 34 -10.21 0.86 -6.81
N GLU A 35 -9.39 1.86 -7.10
CA GLU A 35 -8.72 1.95 -8.41
C GLU A 35 -7.32 1.33 -8.39
N TYR A 36 -6.61 1.45 -7.27
CA TYR A 36 -5.23 0.95 -7.14
C TYR A 36 -5.02 0.26 -5.80
N PHE A 37 -4.21 -0.81 -5.84
CA PHE A 37 -3.59 -1.35 -4.64
C PHE A 37 -2.11 -0.95 -4.64
N VAL A 38 -1.61 -0.59 -3.47
CA VAL A 38 -0.17 -0.42 -3.25
C VAL A 38 0.21 -1.48 -2.23
N ILE A 39 1.13 -2.36 -2.59
CA ILE A 39 1.53 -3.50 -1.75
C ILE A 39 3.01 -3.35 -1.41
N ALA A 40 3.34 -3.54 -0.14
CA ALA A 40 4.72 -3.47 0.32
C ALA A 40 4.94 -4.45 1.46
N THR A 41 6.19 -4.84 1.66
CA THR A 41 6.57 -5.79 2.69
C THR A 41 7.60 -5.16 3.63
N GLY A 42 7.42 -5.37 4.92
CA GLY A 42 8.39 -4.98 5.94
C GLY A 42 9.14 -6.19 6.48
N THR A 43 10.32 -5.95 7.04
CA THR A 43 11.18 -7.02 7.57
C THR A 43 10.75 -7.52 8.94
N SER A 44 9.88 -6.76 9.64
CA SER A 44 9.39 -7.09 10.97
C SER A 44 8.09 -6.35 11.21
N THR A 45 7.38 -6.67 12.30
CA THR A 45 6.17 -5.93 12.67
C THR A 45 6.49 -4.47 12.98
N THR A 46 7.65 -4.19 13.58
CA THR A 46 8.09 -2.81 13.83
C THR A 46 8.29 -2.07 12.51
N HIS A 47 8.91 -2.70 11.52
CA HIS A 47 9.12 -2.12 10.21
C HIS A 47 7.79 -1.85 9.49
N VAL A 48 6.86 -2.81 9.56
CA VAL A 48 5.52 -2.64 8.99
C VAL A 48 4.83 -1.42 9.58
N GLY A 49 4.87 -1.27 10.91
CA GLY A 49 4.29 -0.10 11.58
C GLY A 49 4.93 1.20 11.13
N ALA A 50 6.26 1.23 11.03
CA ALA A 50 6.98 2.42 10.58
C ALA A 50 6.65 2.78 9.13
N LEU A 51 6.51 1.77 8.26
CA LEU A 51 6.13 1.98 6.87
C LEU A 51 4.74 2.59 6.76
N ALA A 52 3.78 2.05 7.49
CA ALA A 52 2.40 2.57 7.47
C ALA A 52 2.36 4.00 8.00
N ASP A 53 3.06 4.28 9.09
CA ASP A 53 3.11 5.63 9.69
C ASP A 53 3.73 6.63 8.73
N GLU A 54 4.80 6.27 8.04
CA GLU A 54 5.46 7.16 7.09
C GLU A 54 4.54 7.48 5.90
N ALA A 55 3.84 6.47 5.38
CA ALA A 55 2.91 6.67 4.28
C ALA A 55 1.79 7.64 4.68
N GLU A 56 1.20 7.42 5.86
CA GLU A 56 0.15 8.32 6.36
C GLU A 56 0.68 9.73 6.58
N PHE A 57 1.88 9.87 7.13
CA PHE A 57 2.49 11.15 7.39
C PHE A 57 2.71 11.94 6.09
N GLN A 58 3.30 11.33 5.09
CA GLN A 58 3.60 12.03 3.84
C GLN A 58 2.33 12.45 3.09
N LEU A 59 1.34 11.57 3.02
CA LEU A 59 0.07 11.93 2.38
C LEU A 59 -0.71 12.95 3.20
N GLY A 60 -0.63 12.88 4.52
CA GLY A 60 -1.23 13.88 5.40
C GLY A 60 -0.68 15.28 5.14
N GLN A 61 0.63 15.38 4.88
CA GLN A 61 1.26 16.66 4.53
C GLN A 61 0.76 17.22 3.20
N GLN A 62 0.27 16.36 2.32
CA GLN A 62 -0.32 16.78 1.05
C GLN A 62 -1.83 17.03 1.17
N GLY A 63 -2.38 16.99 2.38
CA GLY A 63 -3.80 17.18 2.60
C GLY A 63 -4.65 15.97 2.26
N VAL A 64 -4.03 14.77 2.20
CA VAL A 64 -4.73 13.53 1.85
C VAL A 64 -4.65 12.57 3.04
N PRO A 65 -5.62 12.62 3.96
CA PRO A 65 -5.63 11.69 5.10
C PRO A 65 -6.20 10.34 4.69
N ALA A 66 -5.79 9.28 5.39
CA ALA A 66 -6.42 7.98 5.22
C ALA A 66 -7.86 8.06 5.75
N LEU A 67 -8.79 7.48 5.01
CA LEU A 67 -10.19 7.42 5.43
C LEU A 67 -10.37 6.41 6.55
N ARG A 68 -9.58 5.34 6.53
CA ARG A 68 -9.67 4.26 7.48
C ARG A 68 -8.34 3.51 7.54
N THR A 69 -7.99 3.00 8.71
CA THR A 69 -6.81 2.15 8.88
C THR A 69 -7.20 0.91 9.66
N GLU A 70 -6.56 -0.22 9.35
CA GLU A 70 -6.80 -1.49 10.04
C GLU A 70 -5.48 -2.21 10.24
N GLY A 71 -5.41 -3.05 11.28
CA GLY A 71 -4.27 -3.93 11.52
C GLY A 71 -3.12 -3.32 12.32
N HIS A 72 -3.26 -2.10 12.83
CA HIS A 72 -2.20 -1.44 13.60
C HIS A 72 -1.81 -2.20 14.88
N ASP A 73 -2.73 -2.94 15.48
CA ASP A 73 -2.45 -3.65 16.72
C ASP A 73 -1.47 -4.81 16.50
N GLY A 74 -1.72 -5.64 15.50
CA GLY A 74 -0.86 -6.79 15.23
C GLY A 74 0.34 -6.47 14.34
N LYS A 75 0.20 -5.50 13.45
CA LYS A 75 1.24 -5.06 12.50
C LYS A 75 1.80 -6.15 11.61
N ARG A 76 1.00 -7.19 11.36
CA ARG A 76 1.35 -8.24 10.42
C ARG A 76 0.81 -7.92 9.03
N TRP A 77 -0.32 -7.22 9.00
CA TRP A 77 -0.97 -6.73 7.78
C TRP A 77 -1.68 -5.44 8.16
N VAL A 78 -1.10 -4.30 7.79
CA VAL A 78 -1.71 -2.99 8.01
C VAL A 78 -2.33 -2.53 6.71
N LEU A 79 -3.58 -2.11 6.78
CA LEU A 79 -4.33 -1.62 5.63
C LEU A 79 -4.59 -0.13 5.81
N LEU A 80 -4.26 0.67 4.78
CA LEU A 80 -4.58 2.10 4.75
C LEU A 80 -5.54 2.33 3.59
N ASP A 81 -6.74 2.80 3.91
CA ASP A 81 -7.80 2.99 2.91
C ASP A 81 -7.93 4.48 2.58
N TYR A 82 -7.60 4.84 1.34
CA TYR A 82 -7.75 6.20 0.81
C TYR A 82 -8.93 6.32 -0.15
N GLY A 83 -9.76 5.29 -0.22
CA GLY A 83 -10.90 5.23 -1.14
C GLY A 83 -10.49 4.81 -2.54
N CYS A 84 -9.80 5.69 -3.25
CA CYS A 84 -9.30 5.39 -4.61
C CYS A 84 -8.04 4.52 -4.61
N VAL A 85 -7.34 4.44 -3.48
CA VAL A 85 -6.14 3.62 -3.31
C VAL A 85 -6.20 2.92 -1.96
N ILE A 86 -5.92 1.63 -1.94
CA ILE A 86 -5.79 0.87 -0.71
C ILE A 86 -4.36 0.37 -0.61
N VAL A 87 -3.71 0.69 0.50
CA VAL A 87 -2.33 0.26 0.77
C VAL A 87 -2.36 -0.98 1.66
N HIS A 88 -1.58 -1.99 1.27
CA HIS A 88 -1.39 -3.20 2.05
C HIS A 88 0.07 -3.31 2.43
N VAL A 89 0.38 -3.25 3.72
CA VAL A 89 1.74 -3.43 4.21
C VAL A 89 1.78 -4.70 5.04
N PHE A 90 2.60 -5.65 4.62
CA PHE A 90 2.68 -6.99 5.23
C PHE A 90 4.04 -7.25 5.84
N THR A 91 4.10 -8.15 6.83
CA THR A 91 5.35 -8.85 7.12
C THR A 91 5.59 -9.82 5.95
N GLN A 92 6.83 -10.31 5.80
CA GLN A 92 7.13 -11.28 4.74
C GLN A 92 6.28 -12.53 4.87
N GLU A 93 6.09 -13.00 6.09
CA GLU A 93 5.26 -14.18 6.37
C GLU A 93 3.81 -13.97 5.93
N ALA A 94 3.23 -12.82 6.28
CA ALA A 94 1.85 -12.52 5.89
C ALA A 94 1.73 -12.32 4.38
N HIS A 95 2.71 -11.67 3.75
CA HIS A 95 2.73 -11.48 2.31
C HIS A 95 2.68 -12.83 1.59
N ASP A 96 3.50 -13.77 2.02
CA ASP A 96 3.56 -15.10 1.41
C ASP A 96 2.26 -15.88 1.65
N TYR A 97 1.69 -15.74 2.84
CA TYR A 97 0.47 -16.46 3.20
C TYR A 97 -0.75 -15.97 2.42
N TYR A 98 -0.96 -14.65 2.35
CA TYR A 98 -2.15 -14.08 1.68
C TYR A 98 -1.99 -13.98 0.18
N ASP A 99 -0.77 -13.76 -0.31
CA ASP A 99 -0.43 -13.77 -1.74
C ASP A 99 -1.40 -12.95 -2.61
N LEU A 100 -1.60 -11.67 -2.21
CA LEU A 100 -2.54 -10.79 -2.92
C LEU A 100 -2.19 -10.60 -4.40
N GLU A 101 -0.91 -10.57 -4.73
CA GLU A 101 -0.48 -10.39 -6.11
C GLU A 101 -0.94 -11.56 -6.99
N HIS A 102 -0.98 -12.76 -6.44
CA HIS A 102 -1.51 -13.92 -7.16
C HIS A 102 -3.03 -13.80 -7.34
N LEU A 103 -3.72 -13.39 -6.30
CA LEU A 103 -5.17 -13.21 -6.35
C LEU A 103 -5.56 -12.15 -7.38
N TRP A 104 -4.73 -11.11 -7.55
CA TRP A 104 -4.95 -10.03 -8.49
C TRP A 104 -3.98 -10.10 -9.68
N ALA A 105 -3.67 -11.32 -10.14
CA ALA A 105 -2.68 -11.56 -11.19
C ALA A 105 -3.00 -10.86 -12.51
N ASP A 106 -4.29 -10.60 -12.78
CA ASP A 106 -4.72 -9.92 -14.00
C ASP A 106 -4.57 -8.39 -13.92
N ALA A 107 -4.20 -7.85 -12.77
CA ALA A 107 -4.03 -6.41 -12.61
C ALA A 107 -2.75 -5.95 -13.28
N LYS A 108 -2.81 -4.74 -13.86
CA LYS A 108 -1.65 -4.14 -14.50
C LYS A 108 -0.73 -3.53 -13.44
N ALA A 109 0.55 -3.88 -13.46
CA ALA A 109 1.55 -3.27 -12.58
C ALA A 109 1.94 -1.88 -13.12
N ILE A 110 2.01 -0.89 -12.22
CA ILE A 110 2.35 0.50 -12.57
C ILE A 110 3.71 0.82 -11.95
N PRO A 111 4.68 1.32 -12.74
CA PRO A 111 5.96 1.74 -12.18
C PRO A 111 5.79 2.96 -11.25
N ALA A 112 6.45 2.93 -10.10
CA ALA A 112 6.41 4.04 -9.14
C ALA A 112 7.12 5.29 -9.65
N SER A 113 7.92 5.17 -10.70
CA SER A 113 8.68 6.28 -11.27
C SER A 113 7.91 7.09 -12.31
N GLU A 114 6.72 6.70 -12.66
CA GLU A 114 5.92 7.43 -13.65
C GLU A 114 5.31 8.71 -13.11
#